data_5465979ce8451d271c8c022e91a191a3
#
_entry.id   5465979ce8451d271c8c022e91a191a3
#
_cell.length_a   1.000
_cell.length_b   1.000
_cell.length_c   1.000
_cell.angle_alpha   90.00
_cell.angle_beta   90.00
_cell.angle_gamma   90.00
#
_symmetry.space_group_name_H-M   'P 1'
#
loop_
_entity.id
_entity.type
_entity.pdbx_description
1 polymer ?
#
loop_
_entity_poly.entity_id
_entity_poly.type
_entity_poly.pdbx_seq_one_letter_code
_entity_poly.pdbx_strand_id
1 'polypeptide(L)'
;MLDSGASKRHVDMFMQQLEENGLPKPDLCILTHNHWDHTYGLAHLENVTSFATKSTNELLKKMQAWGWSDEEMKNRIETGEASAFSYPHLNLEYPDKSMIKIAPATVEYTDKLTIDLGGVTVKLKEIENSHSYDCAVAYIPEEKCIFLGDIHYEDLLPVQPAYYADSHAKLISGLRKFDFDKVLSGHQMLMSNVDLYAQLANVETV
;
A
#
# COMPACT_ATOMS: atom_id res chain seq x y z
N MET A 1 -12.06 -3.59 1.85
CA MET A 1 -11.18 -2.43 2.10
C MET A 1 -9.85 -2.69 1.43
N LEU A 2 -9.30 -1.70 0.73
CA LEU A 2 -7.96 -1.75 0.14
C LEU A 2 -7.11 -0.74 0.90
N ASP A 3 -5.99 -1.21 1.46
CA ASP A 3 -5.17 -0.58 2.48
C ASP A 3 -5.94 -0.12 3.73
N SER A 4 -5.27 -0.02 4.84
CA SER A 4 -5.89 0.30 6.13
C SER A 4 -5.72 1.75 6.56
N GLY A 5 -4.96 2.52 5.79
CA GLY A 5 -4.59 3.89 6.14
C GLY A 5 -3.50 3.97 7.21
N ALA A 6 -3.15 5.20 7.56
CA ALA A 6 -1.98 5.53 8.36
C ALA A 6 -2.14 5.32 9.87
N SER A 7 -3.37 5.32 10.39
CA SER A 7 -3.59 5.40 11.85
C SER A 7 -5.02 5.05 12.26
N LYS A 8 -5.24 4.99 13.57
CA LYS A 8 -6.59 4.89 14.14
C LYS A 8 -7.50 6.01 13.63
N ARG A 9 -6.99 7.24 13.51
CA ARG A 9 -7.76 8.37 13.03
C ARG A 9 -8.24 8.15 11.59
N HIS A 10 -7.39 7.63 10.71
CA HIS A 10 -7.79 7.31 9.33
C HIS A 10 -8.85 6.19 9.30
N VAL A 11 -8.70 5.15 10.13
CA VAL A 11 -9.71 4.10 10.26
C VAL A 11 -11.04 4.67 10.73
N ASP A 12 -11.04 5.50 11.78
CA ASP A 12 -12.26 6.11 12.31
C ASP A 12 -12.95 6.98 11.25
N MET A 13 -12.19 7.80 10.52
CA MET A 13 -12.71 8.64 9.42
C MET A 13 -13.32 7.78 8.30
N PHE A 14 -12.67 6.70 7.91
CA PHE A 14 -13.17 5.79 6.89
C PHE A 14 -14.47 5.11 7.35
N MET A 15 -14.51 4.60 8.58
CA MET A 15 -15.71 3.96 9.14
C MET A 15 -16.88 4.95 9.25
N GLN A 16 -16.61 6.20 9.62
CA GLN A 16 -17.61 7.27 9.63
C GLN A 16 -18.16 7.53 8.22
N GLN A 17 -17.29 7.60 7.21
CA GLN A 17 -17.73 7.79 5.82
C GLN A 17 -18.60 6.64 5.31
N LEU A 18 -18.30 5.39 5.69
CA LEU A 18 -19.15 4.25 5.36
C LEU A 18 -20.54 4.38 6.01
N GLU A 19 -20.59 4.74 7.29
CA GLU A 19 -21.85 4.92 8.03
C GLU A 19 -22.69 6.04 7.44
N GLU A 20 -22.11 7.21 7.17
CA GLU A 20 -22.77 8.36 6.56
C GLU A 20 -23.36 8.05 5.17
N ASN A 21 -22.76 7.13 4.43
CA ASN A 21 -23.20 6.69 3.11
C ASN A 21 -24.08 5.41 3.15
N GLY A 22 -24.39 4.89 4.33
CA GLY A 22 -25.20 3.68 4.50
C GLY A 22 -24.53 2.42 3.96
N LEU A 23 -23.20 2.38 3.93
CA LEU A 23 -22.39 1.26 3.46
C LEU A 23 -22.00 0.35 4.63
N PRO A 24 -21.90 -0.97 4.41
CA PRO A 24 -21.49 -1.91 5.45
C PRO A 24 -20.02 -1.71 5.83
N LYS A 25 -19.67 -2.07 7.06
CA LYS A 25 -18.27 -2.17 7.47
C LYS A 25 -17.57 -3.28 6.69
N PRO A 26 -16.28 -3.13 6.39
CA PRO A 26 -15.54 -4.16 5.66
C PRO A 26 -15.26 -5.38 6.53
N ASP A 27 -15.46 -6.57 5.98
CA ASP A 27 -15.05 -7.85 6.58
C ASP A 27 -13.64 -8.26 6.15
N LEU A 28 -13.14 -7.66 5.08
CA LEU A 28 -11.83 -7.95 4.50
C LEU A 28 -11.02 -6.68 4.32
N CYS A 29 -9.70 -6.76 4.60
CA CYS A 29 -8.72 -5.72 4.31
C CYS A 29 -7.55 -6.32 3.53
N ILE A 30 -7.20 -5.72 2.40
CA ILE A 30 -6.08 -6.14 1.56
C ILE A 30 -5.02 -5.05 1.65
N LEU A 31 -3.81 -5.41 2.07
CA LEU A 31 -2.66 -4.50 2.11
C LEU A 31 -1.87 -4.62 0.82
N THR A 32 -1.54 -3.49 0.20
CA THR A 32 -0.78 -3.44 -1.04
C THR A 32 0.72 -3.55 -0.83
N HIS A 33 1.25 -2.94 0.24
CA HIS A 33 2.67 -2.95 0.59
C HIS A 33 2.87 -2.51 2.05
N ASN A 34 4.11 -2.48 2.54
CA ASN A 34 4.42 -2.31 3.96
C ASN A 34 4.40 -0.88 4.50
N HIS A 35 4.29 0.16 3.68
CA HIS A 35 4.43 1.53 4.13
C HIS A 35 3.36 1.90 5.17
N TRP A 36 3.76 2.79 6.09
CA TRP A 36 3.02 3.12 7.31
C TRP A 36 1.63 3.70 7.04
N ASP A 37 1.50 4.50 6.00
CA ASP A 37 0.26 5.17 5.60
C ASP A 37 -0.74 4.24 4.89
N HIS A 38 -0.32 3.02 4.56
CA HIS A 38 -1.17 1.94 4.04
C HIS A 38 -1.52 0.88 5.09
N THR A 39 -0.68 0.71 6.13
CA THR A 39 -0.74 -0.49 6.97
C THR A 39 -0.99 -0.25 8.45
N TYR A 40 -0.62 0.92 9.02
CA TYR A 40 -0.70 1.10 10.48
C TYR A 40 -2.13 1.20 11.01
N GLY A 41 -3.10 1.51 10.15
CA GLY A 41 -4.52 1.42 10.48
C GLY A 41 -4.98 0.00 10.79
N LEU A 42 -4.32 -1.05 10.26
CA LEU A 42 -4.75 -2.44 10.43
C LEU A 42 -4.89 -2.85 11.90
N ALA A 43 -4.01 -2.39 12.77
CA ALA A 43 -4.06 -2.67 14.21
C ALA A 43 -5.33 -2.13 14.93
N HIS A 44 -6.13 -1.34 14.23
CA HIS A 44 -7.36 -0.71 14.74
C HIS A 44 -8.63 -1.19 14.03
N LEU A 45 -8.51 -2.17 13.13
CA LEU A 45 -9.65 -2.85 12.51
C LEU A 45 -10.06 -4.06 13.36
N GLU A 46 -11.34 -4.14 13.71
CA GLU A 46 -11.89 -5.25 14.50
C GLU A 46 -12.70 -6.19 13.59
N ASN A 47 -12.56 -7.49 13.81
CA ASN A 47 -13.29 -8.54 13.09
C ASN A 47 -13.09 -8.54 11.57
N VAL A 48 -11.92 -8.10 11.10
CA VAL A 48 -11.55 -8.05 9.68
C VAL A 48 -10.52 -9.11 9.37
N THR A 49 -10.76 -9.92 8.33
CA THR A 49 -9.73 -10.80 7.77
C THR A 49 -8.82 -9.99 6.87
N SER A 50 -7.52 -9.98 7.15
CA SER A 50 -6.56 -9.17 6.40
C SER A 50 -5.61 -10.02 5.57
N PHE A 51 -5.25 -9.52 4.40
CA PHE A 51 -4.41 -10.19 3.40
C PHE A 51 -3.21 -9.31 3.07
N ALA A 52 -2.05 -9.91 3.00
CA ALA A 52 -0.83 -9.27 2.53
C ALA A 52 0.05 -10.27 1.79
N THR A 53 0.97 -9.78 0.97
CA THR A 53 2.04 -10.63 0.46
C THR A 53 2.88 -11.16 1.62
N LYS A 54 3.55 -12.27 1.44
CA LYS A 54 4.46 -12.80 2.44
C LYS A 54 5.55 -11.78 2.80
N SER A 55 6.11 -11.09 1.80
CA SER A 55 7.14 -10.06 1.98
C SER A 55 6.62 -8.86 2.79
N THR A 56 5.44 -8.32 2.48
CA THR A 56 4.80 -7.28 3.29
C THR A 56 4.63 -7.72 4.74
N ASN A 57 4.14 -8.94 4.95
CA ASN A 57 3.83 -9.43 6.28
C ASN A 57 5.10 -9.71 7.12
N GLU A 58 6.18 -10.17 6.50
CA GLU A 58 7.49 -10.30 7.14
C GLU A 58 8.04 -8.95 7.59
N LEU A 59 7.89 -7.89 6.77
CA LEU A 59 8.25 -6.52 7.14
C LEU A 59 7.40 -6.00 8.30
N LEU A 60 6.08 -6.19 8.28
CA LEU A 60 5.21 -5.77 9.37
C LEU A 60 5.56 -6.48 10.68
N LYS A 61 5.87 -7.78 10.66
CA LYS A 61 6.36 -8.54 11.83
C LYS A 61 7.68 -7.98 12.36
N LYS A 62 8.61 -7.60 11.47
CA LYS A 62 9.86 -6.93 11.86
C LYS A 62 9.58 -5.57 12.51
N MET A 63 8.70 -4.78 11.93
CA MET A 63 8.35 -3.44 12.42
C MET A 63 7.64 -3.46 13.78
N GLN A 64 6.95 -4.55 14.16
CA GLN A 64 6.37 -4.69 15.49
C GLN A 64 7.40 -4.60 16.62
N ALA A 65 8.65 -4.96 16.35
CA ALA A 65 9.75 -4.89 17.32
C ALA A 65 10.47 -3.54 17.32
N TRP A 66 10.07 -2.58 16.49
CA TRP A 66 10.74 -1.29 16.40
C TRP A 66 10.42 -0.39 17.60
N GLY A 67 11.45 0.24 18.16
CA GLY A 67 11.28 1.42 18.98
C GLY A 67 11.05 2.66 18.11
N TRP A 68 10.40 3.67 18.69
CA TRP A 68 9.93 4.85 17.97
C TRP A 68 10.51 6.17 18.51
N SER A 69 11.60 6.10 19.28
CA SER A 69 12.36 7.30 19.65
C SER A 69 12.97 7.97 18.39
N ASP A 70 13.24 9.26 18.50
CA ASP A 70 13.87 10.00 17.41
C ASP A 70 15.26 9.45 17.04
N GLU A 71 16.00 8.92 18.04
CA GLU A 71 17.29 8.26 17.82
C GLU A 71 17.14 6.97 17.00
N GLU A 72 16.19 6.12 17.35
CA GLU A 72 15.91 4.87 16.63
C GLU A 72 15.42 5.13 15.21
N MET A 73 14.55 6.13 15.02
CA MET A 73 14.10 6.55 13.69
C MET A 73 15.25 7.08 12.85
N LYS A 74 16.11 7.94 13.42
CA LYS A 74 17.29 8.47 12.74
C LYS A 74 18.25 7.35 12.32
N ASN A 75 18.50 6.39 13.20
CA ASN A 75 19.33 5.23 12.88
C ASN A 75 18.77 4.43 11.70
N ARG A 76 17.45 4.16 11.67
CA ARG A 76 16.81 3.46 10.55
C ARG A 76 16.89 4.22 9.23
N ILE A 77 16.84 5.55 9.28
CA ILE A 77 17.04 6.38 8.08
C ILE A 77 18.51 6.24 7.60
N GLU A 78 19.46 6.31 8.52
CA GLU A 78 20.89 6.19 8.20
C GLU A 78 21.27 4.81 7.66
N THR A 79 20.57 3.76 8.10
CA THR A 79 20.76 2.38 7.62
C THR A 79 19.91 2.02 6.39
N GLY A 80 19.05 2.93 5.90
CA GLY A 80 18.17 2.69 4.76
C GLY A 80 16.96 1.79 5.07
N GLU A 81 16.61 1.61 6.34
CA GLU A 81 15.41 0.85 6.75
C GLU A 81 14.15 1.71 6.82
N ALA A 82 14.29 3.03 6.83
CA ALA A 82 13.18 3.97 6.84
C ALA A 82 13.49 5.17 5.92
N SER A 83 12.44 5.73 5.34
CA SER A 83 12.55 6.88 4.45
C SER A 83 12.69 8.19 5.22
N ALA A 84 13.70 8.98 4.85
CA ALA A 84 13.85 10.36 5.34
C ALA A 84 12.67 11.24 4.88
N PHE A 85 12.09 10.96 3.72
CA PHE A 85 10.91 11.65 3.20
C PHE A 85 9.68 11.40 4.08
N SER A 86 9.47 10.15 4.51
CA SER A 86 8.28 9.76 5.28
C SER A 86 8.31 10.23 6.73
N TYR A 87 9.49 10.45 7.30
CA TYR A 87 9.64 10.75 8.73
C TYR A 87 8.91 12.01 9.22
N PRO A 88 8.99 13.16 8.53
CA PRO A 88 8.21 14.35 8.92
C PRO A 88 6.69 14.11 8.91
N HIS A 89 6.19 13.36 7.93
CA HIS A 89 4.77 13.03 7.81
C HIS A 89 4.30 12.09 8.91
N LEU A 90 5.12 11.07 9.24
CA LEU A 90 4.86 10.18 10.37
C LEU A 90 4.81 10.96 11.71
N ASN A 91 5.68 11.95 11.90
CA ASN A 91 5.67 12.80 13.09
C ASN A 91 4.42 13.68 13.21
N LEU A 92 3.88 14.12 12.07
CA LEU A 92 2.62 14.88 12.05
C LEU A 92 1.42 13.99 12.39
N GLU A 93 1.38 12.76 11.87
CA GLU A 93 0.30 11.81 12.15
C GLU A 93 0.38 11.26 13.57
N TYR A 94 1.59 11.06 14.10
CA TYR A 94 1.86 10.52 15.42
C TYR A 94 2.73 11.48 16.26
N PRO A 95 2.17 12.59 16.79
CA PRO A 95 2.88 13.46 17.73
C PRO A 95 3.33 12.69 18.97
N ASP A 96 2.52 11.73 19.44
CA ASP A 96 2.88 10.73 20.43
C ASP A 96 3.14 9.38 19.75
N LYS A 97 4.41 9.07 19.55
CA LYS A 97 4.85 7.83 18.90
C LYS A 97 4.52 6.55 19.68
N SER A 98 4.18 6.65 20.97
CA SER A 98 3.71 5.50 21.74
C SER A 98 2.37 4.96 21.25
N MET A 99 1.64 5.76 20.47
CA MET A 99 0.38 5.37 19.84
C MET A 99 0.56 4.51 18.58
N ILE A 100 1.76 4.41 18.04
CA ILE A 100 2.03 3.57 16.85
C ILE A 100 1.82 2.10 17.24
N LYS A 101 0.93 1.45 16.50
CA LYS A 101 0.65 0.03 16.60
C LYS A 101 0.73 -0.61 15.23
N ILE A 102 1.44 -1.71 15.14
CA ILE A 102 1.61 -2.45 13.88
C ILE A 102 1.04 -3.86 14.09
N ALA A 103 0.17 -4.27 13.18
CA ALA A 103 -0.36 -5.61 13.11
C ALA A 103 0.02 -6.27 11.79
N PRO A 104 0.53 -7.50 11.78
CA PRO A 104 0.65 -8.27 10.55
C PRO A 104 -0.73 -8.71 10.07
N ALA A 105 -0.85 -8.94 8.76
CA ALA A 105 -2.06 -9.48 8.18
C ALA A 105 -2.29 -10.93 8.63
N THR A 106 -3.57 -11.34 8.68
CA THR A 106 -3.97 -12.69 9.14
C THR A 106 -3.74 -13.77 8.09
N VAL A 107 -3.75 -13.40 6.81
CA VAL A 107 -3.54 -14.32 5.69
C VAL A 107 -2.37 -13.82 4.83
N GLU A 108 -1.40 -14.71 4.62
CA GLU A 108 -0.26 -14.46 3.74
C GLU A 108 -0.46 -15.17 2.40
N TYR A 109 0.00 -14.54 1.32
CA TYR A 109 0.10 -15.17 0.02
C TYR A 109 1.43 -14.82 -0.67
N THR A 110 1.78 -15.58 -1.69
CA THR A 110 2.97 -15.34 -2.52
C THR A 110 2.54 -15.25 -3.98
N ASP A 111 3.10 -14.31 -4.71
CA ASP A 111 2.87 -14.05 -6.13
C ASP A 111 1.44 -13.61 -6.45
N LYS A 112 0.43 -14.41 -6.16
CA LYS A 112 -0.98 -14.10 -6.48
C LYS A 112 -1.96 -14.79 -5.55
N LEU A 113 -3.12 -14.16 -5.40
CA LEU A 113 -4.28 -14.72 -4.71
C LEU A 113 -5.56 -14.28 -5.44
N THR A 114 -6.56 -15.13 -5.46
CA THR A 114 -7.90 -14.77 -5.97
C THR A 114 -8.90 -14.92 -4.83
N ILE A 115 -9.70 -13.88 -4.61
CA ILE A 115 -10.75 -13.83 -3.60
C ILE A 115 -12.09 -13.66 -4.33
N ASP A 116 -13.00 -14.61 -4.15
CA ASP A 116 -14.38 -14.54 -4.63
C ASP A 116 -15.26 -13.88 -3.56
N LEU A 117 -15.87 -12.75 -3.89
CA LEU A 117 -16.75 -11.99 -3.01
C LEU A 117 -18.25 -12.27 -3.28
N GLY A 118 -18.55 -13.34 -4.03
CA GLY A 118 -19.95 -13.71 -4.33
C GLY A 118 -20.60 -12.84 -5.40
N GLY A 119 -19.91 -12.60 -6.50
CA GLY A 119 -20.39 -11.82 -7.66
C GLY A 119 -19.35 -10.83 -8.20
N VAL A 120 -18.32 -10.56 -7.40
CA VAL A 120 -17.15 -9.78 -7.78
C VAL A 120 -15.90 -10.55 -7.35
N THR A 121 -14.91 -10.58 -8.21
CA THR A 121 -13.64 -11.26 -7.95
C THR A 121 -12.53 -10.23 -7.73
N VAL A 122 -11.72 -10.42 -6.68
CA VAL A 122 -10.50 -9.63 -6.50
C VAL A 122 -9.29 -10.51 -6.79
N LYS A 123 -8.49 -10.11 -7.78
CA LYS A 123 -7.23 -10.78 -8.14
C LYS A 123 -6.06 -9.96 -7.65
N LEU A 124 -5.34 -10.50 -6.67
CA LEU A 124 -4.13 -9.91 -6.12
C LEU A 124 -2.92 -10.42 -6.89
N LYS A 125 -1.96 -9.54 -7.19
CA LYS A 125 -0.74 -9.91 -7.90
C LYS A 125 0.42 -9.03 -7.47
N GLU A 126 1.53 -9.65 -7.08
CA GLU A 126 2.81 -8.96 -6.91
C GLU A 126 3.32 -8.47 -8.27
N ILE A 127 3.74 -7.22 -8.35
CA ILE A 127 4.34 -6.63 -9.56
C ILE A 127 5.63 -5.92 -9.17
N GLU A 128 6.72 -6.29 -9.81
CA GLU A 128 8.01 -5.62 -9.63
C GLU A 128 7.90 -4.16 -10.09
N ASN A 129 8.38 -3.26 -9.26
CA ASN A 129 8.28 -1.81 -9.41
C ASN A 129 9.44 -1.11 -8.71
N SER A 130 9.55 0.22 -8.84
CA SER A 130 10.59 0.99 -8.16
C SER A 130 10.24 1.30 -6.71
N HIS A 131 8.96 1.46 -6.37
CA HIS A 131 8.49 1.99 -5.10
C HIS A 131 8.85 1.11 -3.90
N SER A 132 8.47 -0.18 -3.96
CA SER A 132 8.84 -1.17 -2.95
C SER A 132 8.76 -2.59 -3.51
N TYR A 133 9.66 -3.45 -3.04
CA TYR A 133 9.77 -4.83 -3.56
C TYR A 133 8.62 -5.74 -3.13
N ASP A 134 7.80 -5.34 -2.16
CA ASP A 134 6.70 -6.11 -1.59
C ASP A 134 5.32 -5.72 -2.13
N CYS A 135 5.26 -4.83 -3.13
CA CYS A 135 4.02 -4.29 -3.65
C CYS A 135 3.19 -5.32 -4.42
N ALA A 136 1.89 -5.26 -4.19
CA ALA A 136 0.89 -5.99 -4.96
C ALA A 136 -0.26 -5.06 -5.38
N VAL A 137 -0.89 -5.39 -6.50
CA VAL A 137 -2.11 -4.74 -7.00
C VAL A 137 -3.33 -5.58 -6.70
N ALA A 138 -4.50 -4.92 -6.61
CA ALA A 138 -5.80 -5.58 -6.56
C ALA A 138 -6.58 -5.26 -7.83
N TYR A 139 -6.85 -6.26 -8.66
CA TYR A 139 -7.60 -6.15 -9.90
C TYR A 139 -8.99 -6.75 -9.77
N ILE A 140 -9.99 -6.01 -10.21
CA ILE A 140 -11.41 -6.39 -10.20
C ILE A 140 -11.87 -6.51 -11.67
N PRO A 141 -11.85 -7.72 -12.26
CA PRO A 141 -12.13 -7.92 -13.68
C PRO A 141 -13.51 -7.45 -14.11
N GLU A 142 -14.53 -7.72 -13.30
CA GLU A 142 -15.93 -7.41 -13.59
C GLU A 142 -16.16 -5.90 -13.70
N GLU A 143 -15.36 -5.11 -12.99
CA GLU A 143 -15.40 -3.65 -12.98
C GLU A 143 -14.36 -3.01 -13.90
N LYS A 144 -13.48 -3.80 -14.53
CA LYS A 144 -12.28 -3.32 -15.23
C LYS A 144 -11.50 -2.28 -14.43
N CYS A 145 -11.38 -2.54 -13.14
CA CYS A 145 -10.78 -1.62 -12.18
C CYS A 145 -9.54 -2.25 -11.55
N ILE A 146 -8.46 -1.49 -11.47
CA ILE A 146 -7.26 -1.89 -10.76
C ILE A 146 -6.93 -0.89 -9.65
N PHE A 147 -6.62 -1.39 -8.46
CA PHE A 147 -6.04 -0.61 -7.37
C PHE A 147 -4.54 -0.88 -7.31
N LEU A 148 -3.75 0.17 -7.43
CA LEU A 148 -2.29 0.09 -7.57
C LEU A 148 -1.55 0.15 -6.23
N GLY A 149 -2.19 0.63 -5.14
CA GLY A 149 -1.39 1.17 -4.06
C GLY A 149 -0.45 2.24 -4.62
N ASP A 150 0.84 2.10 -4.38
CA ASP A 150 1.86 3.08 -4.74
C ASP A 150 2.88 2.59 -5.77
N ILE A 151 2.61 1.45 -6.44
CA ILE A 151 3.60 0.83 -7.34
C ILE A 151 4.08 1.71 -8.50
N HIS A 152 3.37 2.79 -8.80
CA HIS A 152 3.69 3.72 -9.87
C HIS A 152 4.51 4.94 -9.42
N TYR A 153 4.85 5.01 -8.13
CA TYR A 153 5.73 6.03 -7.57
C TYR A 153 7.19 5.57 -7.51
N GLU A 154 8.06 6.52 -7.19
CA GLU A 154 9.49 6.29 -6.98
C GLU A 154 9.78 5.52 -5.69
N ASP A 155 10.99 4.98 -5.59
CA ASP A 155 11.58 4.53 -4.33
C ASP A 155 11.90 5.75 -3.46
N LEU A 156 11.39 5.77 -2.24
CA LEU A 156 11.56 6.86 -1.27
C LEU A 156 12.66 6.58 -0.23
N LEU A 157 13.31 5.42 -0.26
CA LEU A 157 14.39 5.08 0.68
C LEU A 157 15.69 5.85 0.40
N PRO A 158 16.11 6.08 -0.87
CA PRO A 158 17.28 6.91 -1.16
C PRO A 158 17.08 8.35 -0.72
N VAL A 159 18.20 9.06 -0.47
CA VAL A 159 18.16 10.50 -0.15
C VAL A 159 17.49 11.30 -1.26
N GLN A 160 17.63 10.85 -2.50
CA GLN A 160 16.87 11.37 -3.65
C GLN A 160 15.98 10.25 -4.17
N PRO A 161 14.66 10.44 -4.16
CA PRO A 161 13.71 9.47 -4.71
C PRO A 161 14.06 9.10 -6.15
N ALA A 162 13.89 7.83 -6.49
CA ALA A 162 14.34 7.31 -7.79
C ALA A 162 13.39 6.29 -8.40
N TYR A 163 13.29 6.31 -9.74
CA TYR A 163 12.74 5.23 -10.53
C TYR A 163 13.88 4.46 -11.19
N TYR A 164 13.85 3.14 -11.07
CA TYR A 164 14.85 2.26 -11.67
C TYR A 164 14.36 1.74 -13.02
N ALA A 165 15.16 1.91 -14.08
CA ALA A 165 14.76 1.62 -15.46
C ALA A 165 14.22 0.20 -15.65
N ASP A 166 14.90 -0.82 -15.10
CA ASP A 166 14.48 -2.22 -15.22
C ASP A 166 13.17 -2.48 -14.47
N SER A 167 13.02 -1.97 -13.24
CA SER A 167 11.82 -2.13 -12.42
C SER A 167 10.64 -1.40 -13.05
N HIS A 168 10.86 -0.22 -13.61
CA HIS A 168 9.85 0.55 -14.32
C HIS A 168 9.36 -0.17 -15.59
N ALA A 169 10.25 -0.76 -16.36
CA ALA A 169 9.88 -1.56 -17.53
C ALA A 169 9.06 -2.81 -17.14
N LYS A 170 9.42 -3.46 -16.02
CA LYS A 170 8.68 -4.61 -15.48
C LYS A 170 7.31 -4.21 -14.95
N LEU A 171 7.18 -3.06 -14.28
CA LEU A 171 5.90 -2.49 -13.88
C LEU A 171 4.97 -2.34 -15.09
N ILE A 172 5.40 -1.65 -16.13
CA ILE A 172 4.60 -1.44 -17.36
C ILE A 172 4.21 -2.77 -17.98
N SER A 173 5.16 -3.70 -18.11
CA SER A 173 4.91 -5.04 -18.66
C SER A 173 3.94 -5.86 -17.79
N GLY A 174 4.02 -5.71 -16.46
CA GLY A 174 3.12 -6.34 -15.50
C GLY A 174 1.70 -5.83 -15.64
N LEU A 175 1.51 -4.53 -15.67
CA LEU A 175 0.20 -3.87 -15.79
C LEU A 175 -0.50 -4.19 -17.11
N ARG A 176 0.23 -4.30 -18.22
CA ARG A 176 -0.33 -4.67 -19.55
C ARG A 176 -0.96 -6.05 -19.61
N LYS A 177 -0.81 -6.89 -18.58
CA LYS A 177 -1.44 -8.22 -18.47
C LYS A 177 -2.89 -8.15 -17.97
N PHE A 178 -3.34 -6.97 -17.53
CA PHE A 178 -4.70 -6.75 -17.02
C PHE A 178 -5.50 -5.91 -18.02
N ASP A 179 -6.78 -6.27 -18.18
CA ASP A 179 -7.76 -5.50 -19.00
C ASP A 179 -8.52 -4.55 -18.07
N PHE A 180 -8.02 -3.33 -17.90
CA PHE A 180 -8.64 -2.30 -17.06
C PHE A 180 -8.75 -0.97 -17.79
N ASP A 181 -9.74 -0.18 -17.40
CA ASP A 181 -9.94 1.21 -17.86
C ASP A 181 -10.01 2.19 -16.67
N LYS A 182 -10.30 1.68 -15.45
CA LYS A 182 -10.35 2.46 -14.21
C LYS A 182 -9.13 2.14 -13.33
N VAL A 183 -8.50 3.18 -12.84
CA VAL A 183 -7.31 3.07 -11.98
C VAL A 183 -7.53 3.85 -10.69
N LEU A 184 -7.37 3.17 -9.58
CA LEU A 184 -7.29 3.76 -8.24
C LEU A 184 -5.86 3.59 -7.73
N SER A 185 -5.33 4.61 -7.09
CA SER A 185 -4.02 4.55 -6.43
C SER A 185 -4.12 4.97 -4.96
N GLY A 186 -3.02 4.84 -4.21
CA GLY A 186 -3.00 5.21 -2.81
C GLY A 186 -3.26 6.70 -2.56
N HIS A 187 -2.75 7.57 -3.44
CA HIS A 187 -2.71 9.02 -3.19
C HIS A 187 -3.31 9.88 -4.30
N GLN A 188 -3.90 9.30 -5.34
CA GLN A 188 -4.49 10.06 -6.44
C GLN A 188 -5.98 9.77 -6.60
N MET A 189 -6.68 10.70 -7.23
CA MET A 189 -8.07 10.50 -7.63
C MET A 189 -8.19 9.42 -8.70
N LEU A 190 -9.39 8.87 -8.87
CA LEU A 190 -9.70 7.93 -9.95
C LEU A 190 -9.20 8.48 -11.30
N MET A 191 -8.43 7.69 -12.00
CA MET A 191 -7.90 8.03 -13.34
C MET A 191 -8.22 6.93 -14.36
N SER A 192 -8.01 7.24 -15.63
CA SER A 192 -8.09 6.24 -16.70
C SER A 192 -6.75 5.50 -16.87
N ASN A 193 -6.79 4.35 -17.54
CA ASN A 193 -5.57 3.65 -17.97
C ASN A 193 -4.71 4.51 -18.91
N VAL A 194 -5.34 5.37 -19.73
CA VAL A 194 -4.62 6.29 -20.63
C VAL A 194 -3.81 7.29 -19.82
N ASP A 195 -4.41 7.88 -18.77
CA ASP A 195 -3.71 8.84 -17.90
C ASP A 195 -2.57 8.15 -17.14
N LEU A 196 -2.78 6.95 -16.64
CA LEU A 196 -1.72 6.17 -15.97
C LEU A 196 -0.54 5.93 -16.92
N TYR A 197 -0.79 5.41 -18.13
CA TYR A 197 0.30 5.14 -19.06
C TYR A 197 0.98 6.42 -19.56
N ALA A 198 0.27 7.55 -19.64
CA ALA A 198 0.87 8.85 -19.90
C ALA A 198 1.79 9.31 -18.77
N GLN A 199 1.40 9.12 -17.51
CA GLN A 199 2.27 9.38 -16.35
C GLN A 199 3.52 8.50 -16.40
N LEU A 200 3.35 7.18 -16.56
CA LEU A 200 4.47 6.24 -16.62
C LEU A 200 5.44 6.51 -17.78
N ALA A 201 4.97 7.01 -18.90
CA ALA A 201 5.81 7.35 -20.05
C ALA A 201 6.66 8.62 -19.85
N ASN A 202 6.31 9.46 -18.87
CA ASN A 202 7.03 10.70 -18.56
C ASN A 202 7.95 10.58 -17.35
N VAL A 203 8.13 9.38 -16.81
CA VAL A 203 9.04 9.12 -15.67
C VAL A 203 10.49 9.15 -16.15
N GLU A 204 11.33 9.90 -15.44
CA GLU A 204 12.78 9.84 -15.60
C GLU A 204 13.35 8.73 -14.74
N THR A 205 14.05 7.78 -15.36
CA THR A 205 14.64 6.62 -14.67
C THR A 205 16.16 6.78 -14.55
N VAL A 206 16.73 6.18 -13.51
CA VAL A 206 18.17 6.03 -13.29
C VAL A 206 18.61 4.60 -13.56
#